data_a6c70cf707636cd2557c12a01dbb1ac6
#
_entry.id   a6c70cf707636cd2557c12a01dbb1ac6
#
_cell.length_a   1.000
_cell.length_b   1.000
_cell.length_c   1.000
_cell.angle_alpha   90.00
_cell.angle_beta   90.00
_cell.angle_gamma   90.00
#
_symmetry.space_group_name_H-M   'P 1'
#
loop_
_entity.id
_entity.type
_entity.pdbx_description
1 polymer ?
#
loop_
_entity_poly.entity_id
_entity_poly.type
_entity_poly.pdbx_seq_one_letter_code
_entity_poly.pdbx_strand_id
1 'polypeptide(L)'
;MYSRVLAGELRAAAKRMPVVTLTGPRQSGKTFLARATFPNHAYVSLEDPDERSRAATDPRGFLSRFTRESVILDEVQRSPDLLSYLQGMVDADARPGRFVLTGSQNLLLVHGVSQTLAGRTALLHLLPLSLSELLGRPPLVPADLHHAPKGRLSVPAASLWPTIWAGFYPRIHDQKLPPQSWLADYRRTYVERDLRDILRVTDLPAFDAFLCLAAARTGQELNLSDLAADAGITQPTARAWLHALEIAFLVTVLRPHHRSFRKRLRRRPRLHFLDTGLVCHLLGIQSPEMLERHPLRGAIFESYVAAELTKAFVHRGREAPLFFWRDSTGHEVDILMDLGDRLVPVEVKSGQTVAADATDNLIWWTNLARSHGGLVIYGGTTAHSLHGISIRPWFIA
;
A
#
# COMPACT_ATOMS: atom_id res chain seq x y z
N MET A 1 16.96 -6.18 10.40
CA MET A 1 16.77 -4.97 9.58
C MET A 1 16.54 -5.39 8.14
N TYR A 2 15.46 -4.91 7.48
CA TYR A 2 15.01 -5.37 6.15
C TYR A 2 15.52 -4.46 5.04
N SER A 3 16.09 -5.06 3.98
CA SER A 3 16.40 -4.33 2.75
C SER A 3 15.08 -3.92 2.06
N ARG A 4 14.97 -2.65 1.64
CA ARG A 4 13.75 -2.13 1.00
C ARG A 4 13.97 -1.93 -0.49
N VAL A 5 13.05 -2.42 -1.29
CA VAL A 5 13.07 -2.27 -2.76
C VAL A 5 13.11 -0.80 -3.16
N LEU A 6 12.36 0.03 -2.44
CA LEU A 6 12.26 1.48 -2.72
C LEU A 6 13.59 2.23 -2.56
N ALA A 7 14.62 1.66 -1.88
CA ALA A 7 15.92 2.32 -1.70
C ALA A 7 16.60 2.66 -3.04
N GLY A 8 16.43 1.81 -4.06
CA GLY A 8 16.95 2.06 -5.41
C GLY A 8 16.31 3.28 -6.05
N GLU A 9 14.98 3.34 -6.03
CA GLU A 9 14.21 4.46 -6.59
C GLU A 9 14.44 5.76 -5.82
N LEU A 10 14.61 5.68 -4.50
CA LEU A 10 14.89 6.83 -3.65
C LEU A 10 16.23 7.50 -4.06
N ARG A 11 17.29 6.68 -4.29
CA ARG A 11 18.57 7.16 -4.82
C ARG A 11 18.45 7.72 -6.24
N ALA A 12 17.69 7.05 -7.11
CA ALA A 12 17.48 7.48 -8.49
C ALA A 12 16.70 8.81 -8.55
N ALA A 13 15.69 8.98 -7.71
CA ALA A 13 14.94 10.22 -7.58
C ALA A 13 15.83 11.38 -7.09
N ALA A 14 16.66 11.15 -6.08
CA ALA A 14 17.58 12.15 -5.55
C ALA A 14 18.67 12.60 -6.56
N LYS A 15 18.96 11.79 -7.58
CA LYS A 15 19.87 12.22 -8.67
C LYS A 15 19.19 13.12 -9.70
N ARG A 16 17.88 13.18 -9.73
CA ARG A 16 17.11 13.91 -10.75
C ARG A 16 16.38 15.14 -10.20
N MET A 17 15.96 15.08 -8.94
CA MET A 17 15.11 16.10 -8.33
C MET A 17 15.81 16.74 -7.13
N PRO A 18 15.68 18.06 -6.95
CA PRO A 18 16.26 18.74 -5.79
C PRO A 18 15.61 18.33 -4.47
N VAL A 19 14.34 17.95 -4.50
CA VAL A 19 13.58 17.45 -3.35
C VAL A 19 13.12 16.03 -3.62
N VAL A 20 13.19 15.16 -2.63
CA VAL A 20 12.54 13.85 -2.64
C VAL A 20 11.65 13.74 -1.41
N THR A 21 10.36 13.53 -1.64
CA THR A 21 9.38 13.38 -0.56
C THR A 21 9.01 11.91 -0.42
N LEU A 22 9.26 11.34 0.76
CA LEU A 22 8.95 9.97 1.13
C LEU A 22 7.78 9.93 2.12
N THR A 23 6.63 9.47 1.65
CA THR A 23 5.42 9.32 2.47
C THR A 23 5.05 7.83 2.65
N GLY A 24 4.01 7.56 3.41
CA GLY A 24 3.50 6.20 3.67
C GLY A 24 2.94 6.07 5.09
N PRO A 25 2.32 4.93 5.43
CA PRO A 25 1.72 4.75 6.74
C PRO A 25 2.76 4.89 7.86
N ARG A 26 2.32 5.20 9.06
CA ARG A 26 3.20 5.17 10.25
C ARG A 26 3.79 3.77 10.41
N GLN A 27 4.98 3.69 11.01
CA GLN A 27 5.68 2.43 11.27
C GLN A 27 6.09 1.63 10.00
N SER A 28 5.97 2.20 8.79
CA SER A 28 6.48 1.55 7.57
C SER A 28 8.00 1.62 7.41
N GLY A 29 8.70 2.41 8.24
CA GLY A 29 10.17 2.52 8.26
C GLY A 29 10.76 3.66 7.41
N LYS A 30 9.99 4.73 7.12
CA LYS A 30 10.41 5.88 6.30
C LYS A 30 11.70 6.54 6.77
N THR A 31 11.73 6.98 8.02
CA THR A 31 12.89 7.63 8.66
C THR A 31 14.13 6.74 8.56
N PHE A 32 13.95 5.46 8.86
CA PHE A 32 15.02 4.47 8.75
C PHE A 32 15.53 4.36 7.32
N LEU A 33 14.64 4.19 6.33
CA LEU A 33 15.01 4.08 4.92
C LEU A 33 15.73 5.34 4.43
N ALA A 34 15.25 6.53 4.76
CA ALA A 34 15.87 7.79 4.37
C ALA A 34 17.30 7.90 4.93
N ARG A 35 17.50 7.66 6.24
CA ARG A 35 18.82 7.72 6.88
C ARG A 35 19.79 6.67 6.37
N ALA A 36 19.30 5.43 6.14
CA ALA A 36 20.13 4.36 5.60
C ALA A 36 20.52 4.60 4.12
N THR A 37 19.66 5.30 3.36
CA THR A 37 19.92 5.59 1.94
C THR A 37 20.87 6.81 1.79
N PHE A 38 20.79 7.77 2.68
CA PHE A 38 21.54 9.03 2.65
C PHE A 38 22.31 9.27 3.97
N PRO A 39 23.31 8.45 4.26
CA PRO A 39 24.04 8.52 5.55
C PRO A 39 24.83 9.82 5.76
N ASN A 40 25.14 10.53 4.66
CA ASN A 40 25.90 11.78 4.69
C ASN A 40 25.01 13.04 4.72
N HIS A 41 23.68 12.90 4.72
CA HIS A 41 22.78 14.04 4.88
C HIS A 41 22.65 14.40 6.35
N ALA A 42 22.61 15.69 6.66
CA ALA A 42 22.17 16.13 7.99
C ALA A 42 20.76 15.59 8.28
N TYR A 43 20.46 15.30 9.53
CA TYR A 43 19.15 14.80 9.93
C TYR A 43 18.52 15.71 10.96
N VAL A 44 17.30 16.16 10.70
CA VAL A 44 16.50 16.96 11.62
C VAL A 44 15.10 16.37 11.72
N SER A 45 14.64 16.13 12.94
CA SER A 45 13.26 15.71 13.22
C SER A 45 12.40 16.88 13.66
N LEU A 46 11.33 17.14 12.93
CA LEU A 46 10.33 18.14 13.33
C LEU A 46 9.31 17.61 14.36
N GLU A 47 9.47 16.34 14.80
CA GLU A 47 8.83 15.88 16.06
C GLU A 47 9.45 16.53 17.28
N ASP A 48 10.74 16.87 17.23
CA ASP A 48 11.43 17.60 18.28
C ASP A 48 10.81 19.00 18.45
N PRO A 49 10.30 19.33 19.65
CA PRO A 49 9.67 20.62 19.90
C PRO A 49 10.60 21.82 19.65
N ASP A 50 11.90 21.68 19.97
CA ASP A 50 12.87 22.76 19.82
C ASP A 50 13.16 23.04 18.34
N GLU A 51 13.39 22.01 17.54
CA GLU A 51 13.61 22.16 16.10
C GLU A 51 12.34 22.66 15.39
N ARG A 52 11.16 22.20 15.81
CA ARG A 52 9.88 22.69 15.29
C ARG A 52 9.65 24.18 15.65
N SER A 53 9.95 24.58 16.89
CA SER A 53 9.84 25.97 17.31
C SER A 53 10.77 26.88 16.50
N ARG A 54 12.02 26.46 16.31
CA ARG A 54 12.98 27.18 15.44
C ARG A 54 12.48 27.32 14.01
N ALA A 55 11.99 26.23 13.42
CA ALA A 55 11.44 26.20 12.06
C ALA A 55 10.21 27.11 11.91
N ALA A 56 9.38 27.24 12.95
CA ALA A 56 8.19 28.10 12.95
C ALA A 56 8.53 29.58 13.18
N THR A 57 9.50 29.88 14.08
CA THR A 57 9.83 31.25 14.45
C THR A 57 10.71 31.95 13.39
N ASP A 58 11.69 31.23 12.84
CA ASP A 58 12.58 31.73 11.79
C ASP A 58 12.86 30.66 10.74
N PRO A 59 11.92 30.43 9.82
CA PRO A 59 12.06 29.41 8.76
C PRO A 59 13.27 29.63 7.86
N ARG A 60 13.63 30.91 7.60
CA ARG A 60 14.80 31.24 6.76
C ARG A 60 16.11 30.93 7.47
N GLY A 61 16.24 31.37 8.71
CA GLY A 61 17.41 31.06 9.54
C GLY A 61 17.54 29.57 9.80
N PHE A 62 16.43 28.86 10.04
CA PHE A 62 16.44 27.43 10.18
C PHE A 62 16.98 26.72 8.93
N LEU A 63 16.47 27.04 7.74
CA LEU A 63 16.90 26.44 6.48
C LEU A 63 18.30 26.89 6.04
N SER A 64 18.76 28.09 6.42
CA SER A 64 20.09 28.58 6.10
C SER A 64 21.21 27.71 6.68
N ARG A 65 20.93 26.94 7.73
CA ARG A 65 21.86 25.94 8.31
C ARG A 65 22.29 24.90 7.27
N PHE A 66 21.47 24.64 6.23
CA PHE A 66 21.65 23.58 5.22
C PHE A 66 21.96 24.12 3.83
N THR A 67 22.64 25.30 3.74
CA THR A 67 22.99 25.87 2.43
C THR A 67 24.09 25.10 1.72
N ARG A 68 25.01 24.49 2.45
CA ARG A 68 26.18 23.78 1.91
C ARG A 68 26.00 22.25 1.92
N GLU A 69 25.17 21.72 2.78
CA GLU A 69 24.93 20.30 2.97
C GLU A 69 23.50 19.89 2.58
N SER A 70 23.31 18.63 2.27
CA SER A 70 21.98 18.06 2.05
C SER A 70 21.37 17.64 3.38
N VAL A 71 20.04 17.68 3.50
CA VAL A 71 19.34 17.40 4.76
C VAL A 71 18.13 16.50 4.58
N ILE A 72 17.90 15.63 5.56
CA ILE A 72 16.65 14.90 5.77
C ILE A 72 15.83 15.68 6.80
N LEU A 73 14.66 16.18 6.39
CA LEU A 73 13.67 16.79 7.26
C LEU A 73 12.57 15.77 7.54
N ASP A 74 12.57 15.23 8.74
CA ASP A 74 11.65 14.17 9.15
C ASP A 74 10.39 14.75 9.79
N GLU A 75 9.22 14.13 9.50
CA GLU A 75 7.89 14.55 9.95
C GLU A 75 7.53 15.99 9.56
N VAL A 76 7.85 16.36 8.29
CA VAL A 76 7.72 17.74 7.78
C VAL A 76 6.30 18.31 7.86
N GLN A 77 5.26 17.47 7.95
CA GLN A 77 3.88 17.93 8.16
C GLN A 77 3.67 18.64 9.52
N ARG A 78 4.60 18.52 10.45
CA ARG A 78 4.58 19.26 11.71
C ARG A 78 4.90 20.75 11.55
N SER A 79 5.46 21.13 10.39
CA SER A 79 5.80 22.52 10.05
C SER A 79 5.49 22.80 8.58
N PRO A 80 4.19 22.84 8.19
CA PRO A 80 3.77 22.90 6.78
C PRO A 80 4.23 24.19 6.09
N ASP A 81 4.31 25.31 6.79
CA ASP A 81 4.74 26.60 6.25
C ASP A 81 6.19 26.57 5.72
N LEU A 82 7.02 25.64 6.26
CA LEU A 82 8.39 25.45 5.82
C LEU A 82 8.50 25.09 4.33
N LEU A 83 7.47 24.44 3.76
CA LEU A 83 7.44 24.05 2.34
C LEU A 83 7.53 25.27 1.41
N SER A 84 6.92 26.40 1.79
CA SER A 84 6.96 27.63 0.99
C SER A 84 8.37 28.25 0.97
N TYR A 85 9.10 28.16 2.08
CA TYR A 85 10.49 28.62 2.15
C TYR A 85 11.45 27.69 1.41
N LEU A 86 11.20 26.37 1.48
CA LEU A 86 11.94 25.36 0.71
C LEU A 86 11.81 25.61 -0.80
N GLN A 87 10.62 26.00 -1.28
CA GLN A 87 10.41 26.34 -2.69
C GLN A 87 11.39 27.44 -3.13
N GLY A 88 11.46 28.56 -2.39
CA GLY A 88 12.36 29.66 -2.72
C GLY A 88 13.84 29.26 -2.73
N MET A 89 14.26 28.38 -1.80
CA MET A 89 15.62 27.87 -1.77
C MET A 89 15.94 26.93 -2.94
N VAL A 90 15.00 26.10 -3.33
CA VAL A 90 15.13 25.18 -4.47
C VAL A 90 15.16 25.95 -5.79
N ASP A 91 14.37 27.02 -5.91
CA ASP A 91 14.39 27.89 -7.09
C ASP A 91 15.73 28.66 -7.24
N ALA A 92 16.37 29.01 -6.12
CA ALA A 92 17.69 29.64 -6.13
C ALA A 92 18.84 28.65 -6.35
N ASP A 93 18.70 27.40 -5.90
CA ASP A 93 19.72 26.35 -6.02
C ASP A 93 19.04 24.97 -6.12
N ALA A 94 18.86 24.50 -7.36
CA ALA A 94 18.18 23.27 -7.72
C ALA A 94 19.11 22.03 -7.67
N ARG A 95 20.15 22.02 -6.82
CA ARG A 95 21.04 20.84 -6.68
C ARG A 95 20.22 19.56 -6.41
N PRO A 96 20.39 18.49 -7.22
CA PRO A 96 19.68 17.24 -7.00
C PRO A 96 19.97 16.62 -5.63
N GLY A 97 18.93 16.05 -5.00
CA GLY A 97 19.05 15.37 -3.72
C GLY A 97 19.34 16.27 -2.52
N ARG A 98 19.17 17.59 -2.65
CA ARG A 98 19.45 18.54 -1.58
C ARG A 98 18.55 18.33 -0.36
N PHE A 99 17.28 18.09 -0.58
CA PHE A 99 16.30 17.90 0.48
C PHE A 99 15.62 16.53 0.36
N VAL A 100 15.60 15.78 1.46
CA VAL A 100 14.78 14.56 1.61
C VAL A 100 13.75 14.85 2.68
N LEU A 101 12.49 14.88 2.28
CA LEU A 101 11.36 15.12 3.18
C LEU A 101 10.74 13.79 3.53
N THR A 102 10.53 13.54 4.81
CA THR A 102 9.76 12.38 5.24
C THR A 102 8.55 12.84 6.05
N GLY A 103 7.47 12.06 5.99
CA GLY A 103 6.31 12.34 6.80
C GLY A 103 5.29 11.22 6.72
N SER A 104 4.54 11.05 7.81
CA SER A 104 3.32 10.26 7.76
C SER A 104 2.34 10.99 6.86
N GLN A 105 1.61 10.24 6.02
CA GLN A 105 0.70 10.84 5.06
C GLN A 105 -0.43 11.55 5.80
N ASN A 106 -0.39 12.85 5.70
CA ASN A 106 -1.47 13.73 6.06
C ASN A 106 -1.94 14.39 4.76
N LEU A 107 -3.24 14.55 4.56
CA LEU A 107 -3.82 15.33 3.47
C LEU A 107 -3.10 16.67 3.29
N LEU A 108 -2.73 17.32 4.41
CA LEU A 108 -2.01 18.59 4.41
C LEU A 108 -0.61 18.49 3.80
N LEU A 109 0.13 17.39 4.04
CA LEU A 109 1.47 17.22 3.48
C LEU A 109 1.40 16.98 1.96
N VAL A 110 0.54 16.06 1.51
CA VAL A 110 0.41 15.75 0.08
C VAL A 110 -0.09 16.98 -0.68
N HIS A 111 -1.08 17.69 -0.16
CA HIS A 111 -1.61 18.90 -0.75
C HIS A 111 -0.57 20.03 -0.74
N GLY A 112 0.10 20.28 0.39
CA GLY A 112 1.15 21.29 0.50
C GLY A 112 2.35 21.01 -0.42
N VAL A 113 2.84 19.77 -0.45
CA VAL A 113 3.93 19.37 -1.36
C VAL A 113 3.51 19.47 -2.82
N SER A 114 2.29 19.04 -3.16
CA SER A 114 1.79 19.10 -4.54
C SER A 114 1.55 20.52 -5.03
N GLN A 115 1.16 21.45 -4.15
CA GLN A 115 0.96 22.85 -4.52
C GLN A 115 2.30 23.64 -4.55
N THR A 116 3.09 23.50 -3.49
CA THR A 116 4.27 24.36 -3.29
C THR A 116 5.51 23.83 -4.02
N LEU A 117 5.71 22.51 -4.03
CA LEU A 117 6.89 21.87 -4.63
C LEU A 117 6.59 21.17 -5.97
N ALA A 118 5.49 21.53 -6.65
CA ALA A 118 5.14 20.99 -7.97
C ALA A 118 6.32 21.15 -8.96
N GLY A 119 6.69 20.07 -9.64
CA GLY A 119 7.81 20.03 -10.57
C GLY A 119 9.20 20.05 -9.93
N ARG A 120 9.32 20.20 -8.60
CA ARG A 120 10.57 20.27 -7.84
C ARG A 120 10.83 19.06 -6.97
N THR A 121 9.82 18.23 -6.75
CA THR A 121 9.91 17.05 -5.90
C THR A 121 9.55 15.77 -6.61
N ALA A 122 10.25 14.68 -6.28
CA ALA A 122 9.79 13.32 -6.54
C ALA A 122 9.01 12.82 -5.32
N LEU A 123 7.77 12.40 -5.53
CA LEU A 123 6.92 11.84 -4.46
C LEU A 123 7.00 10.31 -4.52
N LEU A 124 7.46 9.69 -3.44
CA LEU A 124 7.59 8.25 -3.29
C LEU A 124 6.81 7.76 -2.07
N HIS A 125 6.29 6.53 -2.15
CA HIS A 125 5.48 5.95 -1.10
C HIS A 125 6.09 4.66 -0.58
N LEU A 126 6.28 4.58 0.74
CA LEU A 126 6.79 3.39 1.41
C LEU A 126 5.66 2.69 2.17
N LEU A 127 5.15 1.60 1.62
CA LEU A 127 4.18 0.73 2.26
C LEU A 127 4.86 -0.21 3.27
N PRO A 128 4.12 -0.96 4.10
CA PRO A 128 4.68 -2.07 4.90
C PRO A 128 5.52 -3.02 4.03
N LEU A 129 6.25 -3.94 4.65
CA LEU A 129 7.10 -4.89 3.92
C LEU A 129 6.29 -5.64 2.86
N SER A 130 6.90 -5.88 1.69
CA SER A 130 6.42 -6.94 0.81
C SER A 130 6.90 -8.31 1.32
N LEU A 131 6.28 -9.37 0.88
CA LEU A 131 6.73 -10.71 1.24
C LEU A 131 8.20 -10.96 0.81
N SER A 132 8.58 -10.47 -0.37
CA SER A 132 9.96 -10.58 -0.85
C SER A 132 10.95 -9.84 0.06
N GLU A 133 10.59 -8.64 0.54
CA GLU A 133 11.40 -7.89 1.51
C GLU A 133 11.50 -8.61 2.86
N LEU A 134 10.37 -9.16 3.34
CA LEU A 134 10.32 -9.93 4.59
C LEU A 134 11.20 -11.19 4.54
N LEU A 135 11.22 -11.87 3.41
CA LEU A 135 11.97 -13.11 3.21
C LEU A 135 13.40 -12.90 2.67
N GLY A 136 13.81 -11.66 2.40
CA GLY A 136 15.12 -11.36 1.81
C GLY A 136 15.29 -11.92 0.40
N ARG A 137 14.19 -11.99 -0.38
CA ARG A 137 14.16 -12.54 -1.74
C ARG A 137 14.20 -11.44 -2.80
N PRO A 138 14.52 -11.77 -4.06
CA PRO A 138 14.36 -10.84 -5.17
C PRO A 138 12.93 -10.29 -5.23
N PRO A 139 12.77 -8.96 -5.51
CA PRO A 139 11.47 -8.34 -5.51
C PRO A 139 10.61 -8.83 -6.68
N LEU A 140 9.33 -9.03 -6.42
CA LEU A 140 8.34 -9.38 -7.41
C LEU A 140 8.33 -8.37 -8.57
N VAL A 141 8.41 -8.87 -9.81
CA VAL A 141 8.27 -8.06 -11.02
C VAL A 141 6.93 -8.37 -11.67
N PRO A 142 5.93 -7.46 -11.59
CA PRO A 142 4.58 -7.73 -12.10
C PRO A 142 4.53 -8.14 -13.57
N ALA A 143 5.41 -7.56 -14.39
CA ALA A 143 5.51 -7.87 -15.81
C ALA A 143 5.92 -9.32 -16.11
N ASP A 144 6.59 -10.00 -15.17
CA ASP A 144 7.12 -11.36 -15.37
C ASP A 144 6.20 -12.44 -14.81
N LEU A 145 5.16 -12.06 -14.06
CA LEU A 145 4.30 -13.02 -13.36
C LEU A 145 3.55 -13.98 -14.27
N HIS A 146 3.17 -13.54 -15.47
CA HIS A 146 2.43 -14.35 -16.45
C HIS A 146 3.33 -15.35 -17.22
N HIS A 147 4.65 -15.21 -17.14
CA HIS A 147 5.56 -16.19 -17.73
C HIS A 147 5.69 -17.41 -16.81
N ALA A 148 5.82 -18.59 -17.39
CA ALA A 148 6.11 -19.80 -16.61
C ALA A 148 7.41 -19.62 -15.80
N PRO A 149 7.45 -20.04 -14.52
CA PRO A 149 8.67 -19.93 -13.74
C PRO A 149 9.77 -20.74 -14.39
N LYS A 150 10.93 -20.11 -14.57
CA LYS A 150 12.13 -20.82 -14.99
C LYS A 150 12.76 -21.49 -13.76
N GLY A 151 12.67 -22.82 -13.69
CA GLY A 151 13.31 -23.60 -12.63
C GLY A 151 12.40 -23.94 -11.42
N ARG A 152 12.95 -24.66 -10.45
CA ARG A 152 12.27 -25.09 -9.24
C ARG A 152 12.17 -23.91 -8.26
N LEU A 153 10.95 -23.56 -7.87
CA LEU A 153 10.72 -22.53 -6.87
C LEU A 153 11.14 -23.06 -5.48
N SER A 154 11.96 -22.27 -4.78
CA SER A 154 12.28 -22.54 -3.39
C SER A 154 11.10 -22.18 -2.50
N VAL A 155 10.46 -23.17 -1.89
CA VAL A 155 9.41 -22.95 -0.90
C VAL A 155 9.99 -22.23 0.31
N PRO A 156 9.40 -21.11 0.77
CA PRO A 156 9.89 -20.44 1.97
C PRO A 156 9.67 -21.29 3.22
N ALA A 157 10.49 -21.08 4.23
CA ALA A 157 10.24 -21.64 5.57
C ALA A 157 8.97 -21.04 6.23
N ALA A 158 8.54 -19.87 5.75
CA ALA A 158 7.32 -19.22 6.22
C ALA A 158 6.06 -19.97 5.73
N SER A 159 5.08 -20.10 6.59
CA SER A 159 3.77 -20.68 6.28
C SER A 159 2.77 -19.60 5.90
N LEU A 160 1.84 -19.89 5.00
CA LEU A 160 0.86 -18.94 4.47
C LEU A 160 0.08 -18.23 5.57
N TRP A 161 -0.69 -18.97 6.36
CA TRP A 161 -1.63 -18.38 7.32
C TRP A 161 -0.96 -17.64 8.47
N PRO A 162 0.15 -18.14 9.07
CA PRO A 162 0.94 -17.37 10.04
C PRO A 162 1.47 -16.05 9.48
N THR A 163 1.92 -16.03 8.22
CA THR A 163 2.43 -14.81 7.57
C THR A 163 1.34 -13.78 7.36
N ILE A 164 0.20 -14.18 6.80
CA ILE A 164 -0.95 -13.29 6.55
C ILE A 164 -1.53 -12.76 7.87
N TRP A 165 -1.61 -13.61 8.90
CA TRP A 165 -2.13 -13.25 10.21
C TRP A 165 -1.22 -12.25 10.95
N ALA A 166 0.10 -12.39 10.83
CA ALA A 166 1.04 -11.46 11.44
C ALA A 166 1.05 -10.09 10.76
N GLY A 167 0.70 -10.04 9.45
CA GLY A 167 0.82 -8.84 8.65
C GLY A 167 2.26 -8.50 8.29
N PHE A 168 2.49 -7.27 7.82
CA PHE A 168 3.73 -6.89 7.15
C PHE A 168 4.38 -5.62 7.75
N TYR A 169 3.94 -5.16 8.91
CA TYR A 169 4.60 -4.03 9.57
C TYR A 169 5.99 -4.42 10.06
N PRO A 170 7.06 -3.68 9.68
CA PRO A 170 8.45 -4.07 9.92
C PRO A 170 8.77 -4.37 11.38
N ARG A 171 8.20 -3.58 12.31
CA ARG A 171 8.51 -3.66 13.75
C ARG A 171 8.07 -4.99 14.38
N ILE A 172 6.97 -5.57 13.91
CA ILE A 172 6.49 -6.88 14.35
C ILE A 172 7.58 -7.93 14.13
N HIS A 173 8.16 -7.93 12.93
CA HIS A 173 9.12 -8.95 12.50
C HIS A 173 10.54 -8.66 12.99
N ASP A 174 10.97 -7.40 13.00
CA ASP A 174 12.32 -6.98 13.43
C ASP A 174 12.55 -7.22 14.93
N GLN A 175 11.52 -6.94 15.73
CA GLN A 175 11.57 -7.10 17.19
C GLN A 175 10.88 -8.38 17.69
N LYS A 176 10.37 -9.22 16.78
CA LYS A 176 9.64 -10.46 17.08
C LYS A 176 8.50 -10.24 18.08
N LEU A 177 7.74 -9.16 17.89
CA LEU A 177 6.63 -8.78 18.76
C LEU A 177 5.42 -9.68 18.52
N PRO A 178 4.57 -9.93 19.55
CA PRO A 178 3.28 -10.57 19.35
C PRO A 178 2.41 -9.69 18.42
N PRO A 179 2.01 -10.19 17.22
CA PRO A 179 1.38 -9.37 16.19
C PRO A 179 0.11 -8.68 16.69
N GLN A 180 -0.79 -9.42 17.34
CA GLN A 180 -2.08 -8.89 17.77
C GLN A 180 -1.96 -7.82 18.86
N SER A 181 -1.03 -7.97 19.80
CA SER A 181 -0.76 -6.96 20.82
C SER A 181 -0.23 -5.69 20.21
N TRP A 182 0.74 -5.81 19.29
CA TRP A 182 1.30 -4.66 18.59
C TRP A 182 0.26 -3.95 17.70
N LEU A 183 -0.58 -4.70 17.00
CA LEU A 183 -1.65 -4.15 16.17
C LEU A 183 -2.75 -3.46 16.99
N ALA A 184 -3.04 -3.96 18.20
CA ALA A 184 -3.93 -3.30 19.14
C ALA A 184 -3.40 -1.92 19.55
N ASP A 185 -2.11 -1.83 19.89
CA ASP A 185 -1.46 -0.56 20.21
C ASP A 185 -1.38 0.37 18.99
N TYR A 186 -1.07 -0.17 17.82
CA TYR A 186 -1.05 0.57 16.55
C TYR A 186 -2.43 1.17 16.23
N ARG A 187 -3.51 0.40 16.38
CA ARG A 187 -4.88 0.88 16.20
C ARG A 187 -5.17 2.05 17.14
N ARG A 188 -4.95 1.89 18.45
CA ARG A 188 -5.24 2.92 19.47
C ARG A 188 -4.40 4.18 19.30
N THR A 189 -3.12 4.03 19.02
CA THR A 189 -2.17 5.15 19.01
C THR A 189 -2.09 5.87 17.68
N TYR A 190 -2.40 5.20 16.56
CA TYR A 190 -2.30 5.76 15.23
C TYR A 190 -3.63 5.87 14.51
N VAL A 191 -4.33 4.75 14.32
CA VAL A 191 -5.54 4.74 13.49
C VAL A 191 -6.62 5.62 14.11
N GLU A 192 -6.82 5.49 15.40
CA GLU A 192 -7.83 6.29 16.14
C GLU A 192 -7.39 7.75 16.31
N ARG A 193 -6.14 8.01 16.62
CA ARG A 193 -5.65 9.36 16.92
C ARG A 193 -5.39 10.20 15.68
N ASP A 194 -4.56 9.72 14.76
CA ASP A 194 -4.11 10.54 13.63
C ASP A 194 -5.18 10.71 12.57
N LEU A 195 -5.98 9.68 12.29
CA LEU A 195 -7.11 9.80 11.39
C LEU A 195 -8.24 10.67 11.99
N ARG A 196 -8.45 10.59 13.31
CA ARG A 196 -9.37 11.47 14.01
C ARG A 196 -8.99 12.94 13.82
N ASP A 197 -7.71 13.27 13.99
CA ASP A 197 -7.23 14.65 13.86
C ASP A 197 -7.37 15.16 12.41
N ILE A 198 -7.12 14.30 11.43
CA ILE A 198 -7.26 14.61 9.99
C ILE A 198 -8.74 14.84 9.62
N LEU A 199 -9.62 13.97 10.09
CA LEU A 199 -11.04 13.97 9.72
C LEU A 199 -11.90 14.82 10.65
N ARG A 200 -11.34 15.33 11.76
CA ARG A 200 -12.08 15.98 12.85
C ARG A 200 -13.25 15.11 13.35
N VAL A 201 -12.99 13.79 13.50
CA VAL A 201 -13.99 12.84 13.97
C VAL A 201 -14.40 13.19 15.39
N THR A 202 -15.68 13.44 15.59
CA THR A 202 -16.29 13.70 16.91
C THR A 202 -16.86 12.43 17.53
N ASP A 203 -17.32 11.48 16.70
CA ASP A 203 -17.90 10.20 17.11
C ASP A 203 -16.88 9.07 16.91
N LEU A 204 -16.12 8.77 17.95
CA LEU A 204 -15.11 7.72 17.96
C LEU A 204 -15.69 6.30 17.89
N PRO A 205 -16.77 5.97 18.64
CA PRO A 205 -17.42 4.67 18.52
C PRO A 205 -17.90 4.37 17.10
N ALA A 206 -18.51 5.35 16.42
CA ALA A 206 -18.95 5.17 15.04
C ALA A 206 -17.77 4.98 14.07
N PHE A 207 -16.65 5.71 14.26
CA PHE A 207 -15.45 5.53 13.45
C PHE A 207 -14.83 4.14 13.65
N ASP A 208 -14.80 3.66 14.88
CA ASP A 208 -14.29 2.33 15.20
C ASP A 208 -15.17 1.22 14.59
N ALA A 209 -16.49 1.35 14.71
CA ALA A 209 -17.44 0.46 14.04
C ALA A 209 -17.25 0.48 12.50
N PHE A 210 -17.11 1.67 11.91
CA PHE A 210 -16.83 1.82 10.47
C PHE A 210 -15.55 1.10 10.05
N LEU A 211 -14.47 1.20 10.84
CA LEU A 211 -13.19 0.55 10.54
C LEU A 211 -13.31 -0.98 10.58
N CYS A 212 -13.98 -1.52 11.60
CA CYS A 212 -14.23 -2.96 11.72
C CYS A 212 -15.14 -3.47 10.59
N LEU A 213 -16.20 -2.73 10.27
CA LEU A 213 -17.11 -3.05 9.17
C LEU A 213 -16.45 -2.96 7.80
N ALA A 214 -15.53 -2.01 7.60
CA ALA A 214 -14.70 -1.92 6.40
C ALA A 214 -13.76 -3.13 6.28
N ALA A 215 -13.15 -3.57 7.40
CA ALA A 215 -12.31 -4.78 7.41
C ALA A 215 -13.11 -6.04 7.06
N ALA A 216 -14.34 -6.15 7.53
CA ALA A 216 -15.24 -7.25 7.18
C ALA A 216 -15.66 -7.26 5.69
N ARG A 217 -15.49 -6.14 4.98
CA ARG A 217 -15.76 -6.00 3.53
C ARG A 217 -14.50 -6.03 2.67
N THR A 218 -13.36 -6.37 3.25
CA THR A 218 -12.11 -6.54 2.47
C THR A 218 -12.31 -7.62 1.40
N GLY A 219 -11.78 -7.42 0.19
CA GLY A 219 -11.95 -8.34 -0.95
C GLY A 219 -13.37 -8.36 -1.55
N GLN A 220 -14.25 -7.43 -1.18
CA GLN A 220 -15.65 -7.43 -1.63
C GLN A 220 -16.03 -6.12 -2.35
N GLU A 221 -17.10 -6.17 -3.14
CA GLU A 221 -17.69 -4.95 -3.71
C GLU A 221 -18.19 -4.04 -2.58
N LEU A 222 -17.75 -2.79 -2.60
CA LEU A 222 -18.05 -1.80 -1.58
C LEU A 222 -19.37 -1.09 -1.87
N ASN A 223 -20.41 -1.41 -1.11
CA ASN A 223 -21.59 -0.57 -1.00
C ASN A 223 -21.42 0.45 0.12
N LEU A 224 -21.11 1.69 -0.27
CA LEU A 224 -20.83 2.74 0.70
C LEU A 224 -22.10 3.17 1.48
N SER A 225 -23.29 3.02 0.90
CA SER A 225 -24.55 3.33 1.59
C SER A 225 -24.85 2.31 2.69
N ASP A 226 -24.64 1.02 2.40
CA ASP A 226 -24.85 -0.06 3.38
C ASP A 226 -23.80 0.04 4.50
N LEU A 227 -22.52 0.30 4.14
CA LEU A 227 -21.46 0.51 5.13
C LEU A 227 -21.77 1.70 6.05
N ALA A 228 -22.30 2.79 5.50
CA ALA A 228 -22.68 3.97 6.28
C ALA A 228 -23.85 3.66 7.23
N ALA A 229 -24.88 2.96 6.74
CA ALA A 229 -26.04 2.58 7.54
C ALA A 229 -25.64 1.66 8.71
N ASP A 230 -24.81 0.64 8.43
CA ASP A 230 -24.33 -0.30 9.44
C ASP A 230 -23.44 0.37 10.52
N ALA A 231 -22.68 1.41 10.12
CA ALA A 231 -21.86 2.20 11.03
C ALA A 231 -22.64 3.34 11.75
N GLY A 232 -23.92 3.53 11.47
CA GLY A 232 -24.74 4.59 12.06
C GLY A 232 -24.35 6.01 11.60
N ILE A 233 -23.76 6.16 10.40
CA ILE A 233 -23.28 7.44 9.88
C ILE A 233 -23.90 7.78 8.52
N THR A 234 -23.70 9.02 8.07
CA THR A 234 -24.15 9.42 6.73
C THR A 234 -23.23 8.89 5.63
N GLN A 235 -23.77 8.70 4.42
CA GLN A 235 -22.95 8.29 3.26
C GLN A 235 -21.83 9.30 2.92
N PRO A 236 -22.01 10.63 2.99
CA PRO A 236 -20.92 11.58 2.84
C PRO A 236 -19.80 11.38 3.88
N THR A 237 -20.17 11.11 5.14
CA THR A 237 -19.21 10.81 6.22
C THR A 237 -18.42 9.53 5.90
N ALA A 238 -19.11 8.44 5.53
CA ALA A 238 -18.45 7.19 5.15
C ALA A 238 -17.49 7.37 3.96
N ARG A 239 -17.86 8.20 2.99
CA ARG A 239 -16.98 8.53 1.85
C ARG A 239 -15.73 9.30 2.29
N ALA A 240 -15.88 10.29 3.16
CA ALA A 240 -14.75 11.04 3.70
C ALA A 240 -13.81 10.14 4.52
N TRP A 241 -14.36 9.25 5.34
CA TRP A 241 -13.59 8.31 6.14
C TRP A 241 -12.87 7.28 5.29
N LEU A 242 -13.53 6.71 4.27
CA LEU A 242 -12.90 5.81 3.33
C LEU A 242 -11.72 6.49 2.60
N HIS A 243 -11.93 7.71 2.11
CA HIS A 243 -10.87 8.47 1.45
C HIS A 243 -9.67 8.73 2.37
N ALA A 244 -9.91 9.00 3.65
CA ALA A 244 -8.82 9.14 4.61
C ALA A 244 -8.07 7.82 4.85
N LEU A 245 -8.77 6.66 4.87
CA LEU A 245 -8.12 5.36 4.93
C LEU A 245 -7.25 5.08 3.69
N GLU A 246 -7.70 5.49 2.49
CA GLU A 246 -6.91 5.38 1.26
C GLU A 246 -5.65 6.26 1.34
N ILE A 247 -5.80 7.54 1.73
CA ILE A 247 -4.68 8.46 1.88
C ILE A 247 -3.69 7.99 2.95
N ALA A 248 -4.18 7.39 4.04
CA ALA A 248 -3.35 6.81 5.08
C ALA A 248 -2.66 5.50 4.67
N PHE A 249 -2.90 5.02 3.45
CA PHE A 249 -2.43 3.71 2.97
C PHE A 249 -2.80 2.55 3.89
N LEU A 250 -3.96 2.59 4.50
CA LEU A 250 -4.55 1.45 5.21
C LEU A 250 -5.33 0.57 4.26
N VAL A 251 -5.95 1.17 3.25
CA VAL A 251 -6.73 0.48 2.23
C VAL A 251 -6.34 0.93 0.82
N THR A 252 -6.67 0.12 -0.16
CA THR A 252 -6.73 0.47 -1.58
C THR A 252 -8.09 0.09 -2.14
N VAL A 253 -8.53 0.81 -3.16
CA VAL A 253 -9.83 0.58 -3.79
C VAL A 253 -9.61 0.23 -5.25
N LEU A 254 -9.83 -1.03 -5.60
CA LEU A 254 -9.80 -1.46 -6.99
C LEU A 254 -11.08 -0.99 -7.69
N ARG A 255 -10.90 -0.23 -8.75
CA ARG A 255 -12.00 0.25 -9.58
C ARG A 255 -12.29 -0.74 -10.70
N PRO A 256 -13.52 -0.77 -11.25
CA PRO A 256 -13.79 -1.58 -12.43
C PRO A 256 -12.99 -1.06 -13.63
N HIS A 257 -12.42 -1.96 -14.41
CA HIS A 257 -11.67 -1.60 -15.61
C HIS A 257 -12.60 -1.08 -16.71
N HIS A 258 -12.31 0.09 -17.28
CA HIS A 258 -13.22 0.83 -18.19
C HIS A 258 -12.88 0.75 -19.67
N ARG A 259 -11.91 -0.04 -20.11
CA ARG A 259 -11.73 -0.26 -21.55
C ARG A 259 -12.99 -0.91 -22.09
N SER A 260 -13.79 -0.08 -22.77
CA SER A 260 -15.14 -0.33 -23.19
C SER A 260 -15.26 -1.56 -24.07
N PHE A 261 -15.62 -2.68 -23.47
CA PHE A 261 -16.35 -3.70 -24.19
C PHE A 261 -17.85 -3.33 -24.14
N ARG A 262 -18.23 -2.28 -24.92
CA ARG A 262 -19.60 -1.86 -25.28
C ARG A 262 -20.63 -1.54 -24.19
N LYS A 263 -20.35 -1.58 -22.87
CA LYS A 263 -21.31 -1.11 -21.84
C LYS A 263 -20.61 -0.45 -20.67
N ARG A 264 -21.04 0.76 -20.30
CA ARG A 264 -20.72 1.41 -19.02
C ARG A 264 -21.30 0.55 -17.89
N LEU A 265 -20.52 -0.35 -17.34
CA LEU A 265 -20.88 -1.07 -16.13
C LEU A 265 -20.67 -0.10 -14.94
N ARG A 266 -21.77 0.44 -14.39
CA ARG A 266 -21.75 1.12 -13.09
C ARG A 266 -21.60 0.03 -12.03
N ARG A 267 -20.35 -0.35 -11.74
CA ARG A 267 -20.09 -1.32 -10.67
C ARG A 267 -19.43 -0.62 -9.50
N ARG A 268 -19.73 -1.13 -8.31
CA ARG A 268 -19.15 -0.69 -7.06
C ARG A 268 -17.69 -1.13 -7.03
N PRO A 269 -16.75 -0.28 -6.52
CA PRO A 269 -15.36 -0.68 -6.40
C PRO A 269 -15.19 -1.81 -5.37
N ARG A 270 -14.03 -2.48 -5.38
CA ARG A 270 -13.64 -3.45 -4.35
C ARG A 270 -12.68 -2.83 -3.37
N LEU A 271 -12.91 -3.10 -2.09
CA LEU A 271 -12.08 -2.61 -1.00
C LEU A 271 -11.05 -3.68 -0.61
N HIS A 272 -9.78 -3.30 -0.52
CA HIS A 272 -8.72 -4.16 -0.01
C HIS A 272 -7.90 -3.42 1.05
N PHE A 273 -7.68 -4.05 2.19
CA PHE A 273 -6.70 -3.57 3.15
C PHE A 273 -5.28 -3.89 2.68
N LEU A 274 -4.34 -2.96 2.89
CA LEU A 274 -2.94 -3.13 2.48
C LEU A 274 -2.09 -3.91 3.50
N ASP A 275 -2.65 -4.18 4.67
CA ASP A 275 -2.06 -5.05 5.69
C ASP A 275 -3.09 -6.04 6.24
N THR A 276 -2.84 -7.31 6.02
CA THR A 276 -3.76 -8.39 6.41
C THR A 276 -3.73 -8.68 7.91
N GLY A 277 -2.63 -8.40 8.59
CA GLY A 277 -2.55 -8.49 10.05
C GLY A 277 -3.53 -7.52 10.71
N LEU A 278 -3.60 -6.28 10.19
CA LEU A 278 -4.57 -5.29 10.66
C LEU A 278 -6.02 -5.78 10.44
N VAL A 279 -6.31 -6.38 9.28
CA VAL A 279 -7.64 -7.00 9.04
C VAL A 279 -7.94 -8.07 10.08
N CYS A 280 -7.01 -9.00 10.31
CA CYS A 280 -7.18 -10.06 11.31
C CYS A 280 -7.43 -9.48 12.71
N HIS A 281 -6.70 -8.42 13.08
CA HIS A 281 -6.91 -7.73 14.36
C HIS A 281 -8.31 -7.10 14.45
N LEU A 282 -8.74 -6.36 13.44
CA LEU A 282 -10.05 -5.69 13.41
C LEU A 282 -11.22 -6.68 13.41
N LEU A 283 -11.03 -7.87 12.87
CA LEU A 283 -12.03 -8.96 12.87
C LEU A 283 -11.96 -9.87 14.09
N GLY A 284 -11.04 -9.62 15.03
CA GLY A 284 -10.88 -10.45 16.23
C GLY A 284 -10.32 -11.85 15.96
N ILE A 285 -9.59 -12.05 14.86
CA ILE A 285 -8.97 -13.33 14.50
C ILE A 285 -7.68 -13.50 15.30
N GLN A 286 -7.72 -14.32 16.36
CA GLN A 286 -6.69 -14.39 17.39
C GLN A 286 -5.51 -15.32 17.06
N SER A 287 -5.65 -16.20 16.07
CA SER A 287 -4.58 -17.12 15.67
C SER A 287 -4.57 -17.44 14.17
N PRO A 288 -3.44 -17.91 13.62
CA PRO A 288 -3.36 -18.38 12.24
C PRO A 288 -4.35 -19.52 11.92
N GLU A 289 -4.59 -20.44 12.88
CA GLU A 289 -5.50 -21.57 12.72
C GLU A 289 -6.96 -21.09 12.66
N MET A 290 -7.29 -20.02 13.41
CA MET A 290 -8.59 -19.37 13.33
C MET A 290 -8.76 -18.71 11.96
N LEU A 291 -7.72 -18.04 11.42
CA LEU A 291 -7.75 -17.45 10.08
C LEU A 291 -7.96 -18.50 9.00
N GLU A 292 -7.24 -19.62 9.05
CA GLU A 292 -7.33 -20.70 8.06
C GLU A 292 -8.74 -21.27 7.94
N ARG A 293 -9.52 -21.25 9.03
CA ARG A 293 -10.91 -21.73 9.07
C ARG A 293 -11.95 -20.63 8.97
N HIS A 294 -11.51 -19.37 8.93
CA HIS A 294 -12.42 -18.23 8.95
C HIS A 294 -13.23 -18.11 7.65
N PRO A 295 -14.52 -17.76 7.70
CA PRO A 295 -15.35 -17.60 6.49
C PRO A 295 -14.78 -16.58 5.48
N LEU A 296 -14.12 -15.53 5.97
CA LEU A 296 -13.51 -14.48 5.15
C LEU A 296 -12.08 -14.82 4.70
N ARG A 297 -11.54 -16.02 4.95
CA ARG A 297 -10.16 -16.37 4.60
C ARG A 297 -9.83 -16.12 3.12
N GLY A 298 -10.78 -16.38 2.23
CA GLY A 298 -10.65 -16.15 0.79
C GLY A 298 -10.47 -14.65 0.47
N ALA A 299 -11.35 -13.81 1.02
CA ALA A 299 -11.32 -12.36 0.85
C ALA A 299 -10.05 -11.72 1.47
N ILE A 300 -9.60 -12.23 2.61
CA ILE A 300 -8.34 -11.79 3.25
C ILE A 300 -7.13 -12.21 2.40
N PHE A 301 -7.15 -13.41 1.82
CA PHE A 301 -6.11 -13.86 0.91
C PHE A 301 -6.11 -13.06 -0.40
N GLU A 302 -7.26 -12.71 -0.95
CA GLU A 302 -7.37 -11.82 -2.11
C GLU A 302 -6.79 -10.43 -1.79
N SER A 303 -7.08 -9.89 -0.61
CA SER A 303 -6.49 -8.62 -0.15
C SER A 303 -4.99 -8.71 0.06
N TYR A 304 -4.46 -9.84 0.52
CA TYR A 304 -3.02 -10.10 0.57
C TYR A 304 -2.41 -10.01 -0.84
N VAL A 305 -2.98 -10.68 -1.84
CA VAL A 305 -2.48 -10.65 -3.22
C VAL A 305 -2.56 -9.24 -3.81
N ALA A 306 -3.69 -8.54 -3.63
CA ALA A 306 -3.87 -7.16 -4.06
C ALA A 306 -2.82 -6.22 -3.43
N ALA A 307 -2.55 -6.40 -2.12
CA ALA A 307 -1.53 -5.63 -1.40
C ALA A 307 -0.12 -5.91 -1.92
N GLU A 308 0.26 -7.19 -2.16
CA GLU A 308 1.57 -7.55 -2.70
C GLU A 308 1.79 -7.00 -4.12
N LEU A 309 0.78 -7.10 -4.98
CA LEU A 309 0.82 -6.49 -6.32
C LEU A 309 0.93 -4.96 -6.23
N THR A 310 0.17 -4.31 -5.33
CA THR A 310 0.28 -2.86 -5.10
C THR A 310 1.68 -2.46 -4.64
N LYS A 311 2.26 -3.18 -3.67
CA LYS A 311 3.64 -2.94 -3.19
C LYS A 311 4.66 -3.13 -4.30
N ALA A 312 4.47 -4.12 -5.18
CA ALA A 312 5.37 -4.39 -6.29
C ALA A 312 5.50 -3.22 -7.27
N PHE A 313 4.45 -2.42 -7.46
CA PHE A 313 4.50 -1.18 -8.24
C PHE A 313 4.98 0.01 -7.41
N VAL A 314 4.37 0.23 -6.25
CA VAL A 314 4.62 1.40 -5.39
C VAL A 314 6.07 1.45 -4.89
N HIS A 315 6.66 0.32 -4.51
CA HIS A 315 8.07 0.26 -4.11
C HIS A 315 9.06 0.42 -5.29
N ARG A 316 8.56 0.55 -6.52
CA ARG A 316 9.31 0.97 -7.72
C ARG A 316 8.99 2.39 -8.15
N GLY A 317 8.36 3.18 -7.28
CA GLY A 317 7.99 4.57 -7.57
C GLY A 317 6.92 4.72 -8.64
N ARG A 318 6.07 3.71 -8.84
CA ARG A 318 4.98 3.68 -9.83
C ARG A 318 3.64 3.57 -9.15
N GLU A 319 2.61 4.16 -9.75
CA GLU A 319 1.23 3.85 -9.37
C GLU A 319 0.90 2.39 -9.72
N ALA A 320 0.06 1.74 -8.90
CA ALA A 320 -0.36 0.39 -9.14
C ALA A 320 -1.58 0.37 -10.09
N PRO A 321 -1.43 -0.04 -11.36
CA PRO A 321 -2.51 -0.04 -12.33
C PRO A 321 -3.37 -1.30 -12.15
N LEU A 322 -4.00 -1.43 -10.99
CA LEU A 322 -4.80 -2.56 -10.60
C LEU A 322 -6.28 -2.21 -10.65
N PHE A 323 -7.05 -3.08 -11.28
CA PHE A 323 -8.48 -2.99 -11.47
C PHE A 323 -9.11 -4.35 -11.13
N PHE A 324 -10.43 -4.43 -11.14
CA PHE A 324 -11.15 -5.70 -11.27
C PHE A 324 -12.03 -5.65 -12.51
N TRP A 325 -12.50 -6.81 -12.93
CA TRP A 325 -13.45 -6.85 -14.02
C TRP A 325 -14.59 -7.83 -13.72
N ARG A 326 -15.82 -7.46 -14.07
CA ARG A 326 -16.99 -8.31 -13.95
C ARG A 326 -18.05 -7.88 -14.95
N ASP A 327 -18.71 -8.82 -15.63
CA ASP A 327 -19.81 -8.54 -16.54
C ASP A 327 -21.21 -8.70 -15.89
N SER A 328 -22.25 -8.53 -16.69
CA SER A 328 -23.64 -8.68 -16.24
C SER A 328 -24.10 -10.15 -16.17
N THR A 329 -23.32 -11.08 -16.74
CA THR A 329 -23.65 -12.52 -16.78
C THR A 329 -22.98 -13.30 -15.65
N GLY A 330 -22.13 -12.66 -14.87
CA GLY A 330 -21.49 -13.24 -13.69
C GLY A 330 -20.03 -13.62 -13.87
N HIS A 331 -19.47 -13.49 -15.09
CA HIS A 331 -18.02 -13.68 -15.28
C HIS A 331 -17.25 -12.59 -14.59
N GLU A 332 -16.16 -12.96 -13.93
CA GLU A 332 -15.40 -12.10 -13.06
C GLU A 332 -13.89 -12.38 -13.18
N VAL A 333 -13.08 -11.33 -13.03
CA VAL A 333 -11.63 -11.38 -12.84
C VAL A 333 -11.32 -10.62 -11.57
N ASP A 334 -10.74 -11.28 -10.58
CA ASP A 334 -10.50 -10.72 -9.25
C ASP A 334 -9.61 -9.48 -9.30
N ILE A 335 -8.48 -9.58 -10.01
CA ILE A 335 -7.56 -8.46 -10.22
C ILE A 335 -7.16 -8.42 -11.70
N LEU A 336 -7.24 -7.25 -12.30
CA LEU A 336 -6.76 -7.00 -13.66
C LEU A 336 -5.61 -6.00 -13.62
N MET A 337 -4.41 -6.42 -14.02
CA MET A 337 -3.25 -5.53 -14.13
C MET A 337 -3.21 -4.93 -15.53
N ASP A 338 -3.26 -3.58 -15.63
CA ASP A 338 -3.06 -2.84 -16.89
C ASP A 338 -1.60 -2.41 -17.01
N LEU A 339 -0.81 -3.18 -17.76
CA LEU A 339 0.62 -2.90 -17.96
C LEU A 339 0.88 -1.90 -19.11
N GLY A 340 -0.20 -1.34 -19.70
CA GLY A 340 -0.15 -0.39 -20.81
C GLY A 340 -0.17 -1.09 -22.15
N ASP A 341 0.79 -1.93 -22.44
CA ASP A 341 0.89 -2.75 -23.66
C ASP A 341 -0.03 -3.98 -23.63
N ARG A 342 -0.36 -4.45 -22.42
CA ARG A 342 -1.20 -5.66 -22.21
C ARG A 342 -1.97 -5.60 -20.92
N LEU A 343 -3.08 -6.35 -20.88
CA LEU A 343 -3.89 -6.60 -19.69
C LEU A 343 -3.61 -8.03 -19.19
N VAL A 344 -3.29 -8.17 -17.91
CA VAL A 344 -3.04 -9.47 -17.29
C VAL A 344 -4.14 -9.78 -16.27
N PRO A 345 -5.05 -10.71 -16.58
CA PRO A 345 -6.07 -11.12 -15.63
C PRO A 345 -5.49 -12.05 -14.58
N VAL A 346 -5.86 -11.82 -13.32
CA VAL A 346 -5.42 -12.57 -12.16
C VAL A 346 -6.63 -13.10 -11.39
N GLU A 347 -6.65 -14.40 -11.16
CA GLU A 347 -7.59 -15.10 -10.28
C GLU A 347 -6.89 -15.46 -8.98
N VAL A 348 -7.61 -15.41 -7.86
CA VAL A 348 -7.05 -15.65 -6.53
C VAL A 348 -7.78 -16.78 -5.81
N LYS A 349 -7.07 -17.81 -5.40
CA LYS A 349 -7.62 -18.99 -4.73
C LYS A 349 -6.88 -19.30 -3.44
N SER A 350 -7.51 -19.16 -2.29
CA SER A 350 -6.89 -19.42 -0.99
C SER A 350 -6.63 -20.90 -0.67
N GLY A 351 -7.13 -21.83 -1.49
CA GLY A 351 -6.94 -23.26 -1.31
C GLY A 351 -5.51 -23.73 -1.61
N GLN A 352 -5.13 -24.88 -1.07
CA GLN A 352 -3.83 -25.53 -1.34
C GLN A 352 -3.76 -26.24 -2.69
N THR A 353 -4.91 -26.44 -3.32
CA THR A 353 -5.06 -27.03 -4.66
C THR A 353 -5.87 -26.10 -5.54
N VAL A 354 -5.62 -26.16 -6.85
CA VAL A 354 -6.37 -25.42 -7.87
C VAL A 354 -7.36 -26.38 -8.52
N ALA A 355 -8.65 -26.08 -8.43
CA ALA A 355 -9.69 -26.86 -9.11
C ALA A 355 -9.60 -26.68 -10.63
N ALA A 356 -10.10 -27.63 -11.40
CA ALA A 356 -9.98 -27.63 -12.86
C ALA A 356 -10.69 -26.43 -13.52
N ASP A 357 -11.76 -25.93 -12.91
CA ASP A 357 -12.57 -24.78 -13.35
C ASP A 357 -11.98 -23.42 -12.94
N ALA A 358 -10.93 -23.41 -12.12
CA ALA A 358 -10.31 -22.16 -11.64
C ALA A 358 -9.76 -21.27 -12.76
N THR A 359 -9.54 -21.81 -13.95
CA THR A 359 -9.06 -21.07 -15.13
C THR A 359 -10.17 -20.60 -16.07
N ASP A 360 -11.41 -21.03 -15.87
CA ASP A 360 -12.50 -20.83 -16.84
C ASP A 360 -12.82 -19.36 -17.08
N ASN A 361 -12.93 -18.57 -16.00
CA ASN A 361 -13.15 -17.13 -16.10
C ASN A 361 -11.99 -16.42 -16.81
N LEU A 362 -10.74 -16.84 -16.55
CA LEU A 362 -9.56 -16.26 -17.19
C LEU A 362 -9.54 -16.60 -18.69
N ILE A 363 -9.84 -17.85 -19.06
CA ILE A 363 -9.91 -18.28 -20.47
C ILE A 363 -11.03 -17.52 -21.17
N TRP A 364 -12.21 -17.44 -20.57
CA TRP A 364 -13.33 -16.68 -21.13
C TRP A 364 -12.94 -15.20 -21.34
N TRP A 365 -12.34 -14.58 -20.32
CA TRP A 365 -11.92 -13.18 -20.37
C TRP A 365 -10.84 -12.93 -21.43
N THR A 366 -9.82 -13.80 -21.53
CA THR A 366 -8.74 -13.67 -22.52
C THR A 366 -9.26 -13.76 -23.95
N ASN A 367 -10.25 -14.63 -24.20
CA ASN A 367 -10.94 -14.72 -25.49
C ASN A 367 -11.72 -13.43 -25.80
N LEU A 368 -12.45 -12.89 -24.83
CA LEU A 368 -13.19 -11.63 -24.96
C LEU A 368 -12.25 -10.43 -25.24
N ALA A 369 -11.16 -10.35 -24.49
CA ALA A 369 -10.18 -9.26 -24.58
C ALA A 369 -9.22 -9.40 -25.77
N ARG A 370 -9.22 -10.54 -26.47
CA ARG A 370 -8.22 -10.92 -27.48
C ARG A 370 -6.80 -10.79 -26.94
N SER A 371 -6.60 -11.18 -25.69
CA SER A 371 -5.31 -11.18 -25.01
C SER A 371 -4.83 -12.62 -24.80
N HIS A 372 -3.59 -12.79 -24.39
CA HIS A 372 -3.01 -14.09 -24.14
C HIS A 372 -2.50 -14.20 -22.72
N GLY A 373 -2.66 -15.40 -22.14
CA GLY A 373 -2.18 -15.70 -20.82
C GLY A 373 -3.06 -15.13 -19.70
N GLY A 374 -2.79 -15.58 -18.52
CA GLY A 374 -3.44 -15.17 -17.28
C GLY A 374 -2.68 -15.78 -16.11
N LEU A 375 -3.09 -15.44 -14.92
CA LEU A 375 -2.41 -15.81 -13.71
C LEU A 375 -3.41 -16.29 -12.67
N VAL A 376 -3.18 -17.48 -12.09
CA VAL A 376 -3.84 -17.91 -10.85
C VAL A 376 -2.82 -17.85 -9.73
N ILE A 377 -3.10 -17.09 -8.68
CA ILE A 377 -2.32 -17.08 -7.45
C ILE A 377 -3.08 -17.88 -6.40
N TYR A 378 -2.42 -18.90 -5.82
CA TYR A 378 -3.11 -19.80 -4.92
C TYR A 378 -2.32 -20.14 -3.65
N GLY A 379 -3.00 -20.69 -2.64
CA GLY A 379 -2.43 -20.97 -1.32
C GLY A 379 -1.48 -22.17 -1.25
N GLY A 380 -1.26 -22.89 -2.36
CA GLY A 380 -0.33 -24.02 -2.41
C GLY A 380 1.12 -23.62 -2.69
N THR A 381 1.97 -24.61 -3.00
CA THR A 381 3.42 -24.43 -3.06
C THR A 381 4.04 -24.75 -4.43
N THR A 382 3.27 -25.25 -5.38
CA THR A 382 3.79 -25.71 -6.68
C THR A 382 3.38 -24.75 -7.80
N ALA A 383 4.34 -24.39 -8.66
CA ALA A 383 4.07 -23.63 -9.86
C ALA A 383 3.94 -24.55 -11.07
N HIS A 384 2.93 -24.34 -11.88
CA HIS A 384 2.68 -25.08 -13.13
C HIS A 384 1.89 -24.22 -14.11
N SER A 385 1.52 -24.77 -15.25
CA SER A 385 0.61 -24.15 -16.21
C SER A 385 -0.58 -25.06 -16.47
N LEU A 386 -1.74 -24.46 -16.57
CA LEU A 386 -3.01 -25.16 -16.90
C LEU A 386 -3.72 -24.36 -18.00
N HIS A 387 -4.02 -24.99 -19.15
CA HIS A 387 -4.70 -24.38 -20.29
C HIS A 387 -4.07 -23.06 -20.77
N GLY A 388 -2.72 -22.92 -20.71
CA GLY A 388 -2.01 -21.69 -21.05
C GLY A 388 -2.05 -20.60 -19.97
N ILE A 389 -2.69 -20.83 -18.83
CA ILE A 389 -2.73 -19.96 -17.67
C ILE A 389 -1.59 -20.36 -16.71
N SER A 390 -0.87 -19.38 -16.18
CA SER A 390 0.22 -19.59 -15.21
C SER A 390 -0.37 -19.76 -13.81
N ILE A 391 -0.08 -20.87 -13.16
CA ILE A 391 -0.48 -21.16 -11.77
C ILE A 391 0.70 -20.90 -10.85
N ARG A 392 0.55 -19.99 -9.89
CA ARG A 392 1.62 -19.51 -9.02
C ARG A 392 1.27 -19.68 -7.54
N PRO A 393 2.19 -20.17 -6.72
CA PRO A 393 1.98 -20.22 -5.28
C PRO A 393 1.99 -18.81 -4.66
N TRP A 394 1.35 -18.68 -3.49
CA TRP A 394 1.18 -17.44 -2.73
C TRP A 394 2.48 -16.67 -2.47
N PHE A 395 3.61 -17.35 -2.34
CA PHE A 395 4.89 -16.74 -2.00
C PHE A 395 5.66 -16.15 -3.18
N ILE A 396 5.05 -16.08 -4.35
CA ILE A 396 5.56 -15.37 -5.53
C ILE A 396 4.58 -14.31 -6.03
N ALA A 397 3.60 -13.98 -5.19
CA ALA A 397 2.73 -12.83 -5.36
C ALA A 397 3.42 -11.55 -4.88
#